data_0601e94a09b159fad4f93103c6aa63ed
#
_entry.id   0601e94a09b159fad4f93103c6aa63ed
#
_cell.length_a   1.000
_cell.length_b   1.000
_cell.length_c   1.000
_cell.angle_alpha   90.00
_cell.angle_beta   90.00
_cell.angle_gamma   90.00
#
_symmetry.space_group_name_H-M   'P 1'
#
loop_
_entity.id
_entity.type
_entity.pdbx_description
1 polymer ?
#
loop_
_entity_poly.entity_id
_entity_poly.type
_entity_poly.pdbx_seq_one_letter_code
_entity_poly.pdbx_strand_id
1 'polypeptide(L)'
;MKRLSILTAIILAAAALMASFQNCYACTGITLKAKDGSTVVARTIEWAASDNDCRWVVVPRGHTWKSFIPGGGTGRSFTSKYGYVGVAVVQDELMMEGMNEKGLSAGLFYFPDYGRYEEYSEANYETNISDFQLVSYILGRCAAVDEVKAEIAKVHIHGF
;
A
#
# COMPACT_ATOMS: atom_id res chain seq x y z
N MET A 1 35.56 -43.20 -9.09
CA MET A 1 35.59 -41.73 -9.31
C MET A 1 34.39 -41.19 -10.09
N LYS A 2 33.98 -41.72 -11.25
CA LYS A 2 32.83 -41.19 -12.05
C LYS A 2 31.50 -41.18 -11.34
N ARG A 3 31.17 -42.17 -10.49
CA ARG A 3 29.89 -42.22 -9.75
C ARG A 3 29.79 -41.17 -8.64
N LEU A 4 30.93 -40.84 -8.01
CA LEU A 4 30.97 -39.77 -6.98
C LEU A 4 30.73 -38.39 -7.61
N SER A 5 31.29 -38.16 -8.81
CA SER A 5 31.08 -36.90 -9.57
C SER A 5 29.60 -36.67 -9.97
N ILE A 6 28.91 -37.75 -10.36
CA ILE A 6 27.49 -37.66 -10.75
C ILE A 6 26.62 -37.35 -9.51
N LEU A 7 26.88 -37.99 -8.37
CA LEU A 7 26.14 -37.73 -7.14
C LEU A 7 26.32 -36.28 -6.65
N THR A 8 27.54 -35.79 -6.73
CA THR A 8 27.84 -34.39 -6.38
C THR A 8 27.15 -33.41 -7.31
N ALA A 9 27.09 -33.70 -8.62
CA ALA A 9 26.37 -32.87 -9.58
C ALA A 9 24.88 -32.85 -9.34
N ILE A 10 24.26 -33.98 -8.98
CA ILE A 10 22.84 -34.08 -8.65
C ILE A 10 22.54 -33.30 -7.36
N ILE A 11 23.37 -33.39 -6.33
CA ILE A 11 23.19 -32.64 -5.07
C ILE A 11 23.31 -31.15 -5.32
N LEU A 12 24.28 -30.71 -6.11
CA LEU A 12 24.45 -29.30 -6.47
C LEU A 12 23.25 -28.78 -7.30
N ALA A 13 22.74 -29.56 -8.23
CA ALA A 13 21.58 -29.19 -9.02
C ALA A 13 20.30 -29.12 -8.14
N ALA A 14 20.11 -30.05 -7.21
CA ALA A 14 19.01 -30.03 -6.26
C ALA A 14 19.10 -28.85 -5.29
N ALA A 15 20.30 -28.53 -4.82
CA ALA A 15 20.55 -27.37 -3.98
C ALA A 15 20.29 -26.04 -4.73
N ALA A 16 20.68 -25.95 -6.00
CA ALA A 16 20.41 -24.80 -6.84
C ALA A 16 18.90 -24.63 -7.12
N LEU A 17 18.17 -25.72 -7.33
CA LEU A 17 16.72 -25.71 -7.47
C LEU A 17 16.03 -25.26 -6.17
N MET A 18 16.48 -25.73 -5.02
CA MET A 18 15.91 -25.30 -3.72
C MET A 18 16.24 -23.85 -3.38
N ALA A 19 17.40 -23.34 -3.79
CA ALA A 19 17.74 -21.92 -3.63
C ALA A 19 16.89 -20.97 -4.49
N SER A 20 16.19 -21.49 -5.51
CA SER A 20 15.32 -20.70 -6.37
C SER A 20 13.91 -20.46 -5.77
N PHE A 21 13.56 -21.12 -4.68
CA PHE A 21 12.33 -20.82 -3.92
C PHE A 21 12.58 -19.63 -2.98
N GLN A 22 12.89 -18.49 -3.55
CA GLN A 22 12.77 -17.23 -2.82
C GLN A 22 11.28 -16.95 -2.67
N ASN A 23 10.81 -16.90 -1.43
CA ASN A 23 9.46 -16.44 -1.14
C ASN A 23 9.33 -15.01 -1.69
N CYS A 24 8.61 -14.86 -2.79
CA CYS A 24 8.32 -13.56 -3.34
C CYS A 24 7.22 -12.93 -2.47
N TYR A 25 7.62 -12.16 -1.48
CA TYR A 25 6.70 -11.35 -0.66
C TYR A 25 6.45 -10.05 -1.40
N ALA A 26 5.50 -10.06 -2.33
CA ALA A 26 5.13 -8.85 -3.06
C ALA A 26 3.63 -8.87 -3.37
N CYS A 27 2.96 -7.77 -3.01
CA CYS A 27 1.59 -7.55 -3.41
C CYS A 27 1.45 -7.55 -4.94
N THR A 28 0.41 -8.21 -5.46
CA THR A 28 0.08 -8.21 -6.88
C THR A 28 -1.19 -7.43 -7.11
N GLY A 29 -1.22 -6.53 -8.08
CA GLY A 29 -2.41 -5.79 -8.49
C GLY A 29 -2.71 -5.98 -9.96
N ILE A 30 -3.99 -6.06 -10.30
CA ILE A 30 -4.48 -6.12 -11.68
C ILE A 30 -5.58 -5.09 -11.90
N THR A 31 -5.65 -4.58 -13.12
CA THR A 31 -6.75 -3.72 -13.58
C THR A 31 -7.30 -4.29 -14.87
N LEU A 32 -8.57 -4.60 -14.89
CA LEU A 32 -9.27 -5.14 -16.03
C LEU A 32 -10.29 -4.13 -16.54
N LYS A 33 -10.38 -3.97 -17.87
CA LYS A 33 -11.42 -3.18 -18.51
C LYS A 33 -12.44 -4.11 -19.15
N ALA A 34 -13.70 -3.96 -18.76
CA ALA A 34 -14.81 -4.68 -19.36
C ALA A 34 -15.26 -4.04 -20.67
N LYS A 35 -16.04 -4.80 -21.46
CA LYS A 35 -16.53 -4.32 -22.78
C LYS A 35 -17.49 -3.13 -22.68
N ASP A 36 -18.16 -2.97 -21.56
CA ASP A 36 -19.07 -1.85 -21.26
C ASP A 36 -18.33 -0.59 -20.79
N GLY A 37 -16.98 -0.64 -20.72
CA GLY A 37 -16.13 0.46 -20.28
C GLY A 37 -15.88 0.48 -18.76
N SER A 38 -16.52 -0.40 -17.99
CA SER A 38 -16.26 -0.50 -16.55
C SER A 38 -14.84 -1.01 -16.26
N THR A 39 -14.32 -0.64 -15.12
CA THR A 39 -12.98 -1.05 -14.66
C THR A 39 -13.10 -1.85 -13.38
N VAL A 40 -12.46 -3.01 -13.34
CA VAL A 40 -12.34 -3.85 -12.15
C VAL A 40 -10.89 -3.80 -11.69
N VAL A 41 -10.69 -3.43 -10.43
CA VAL A 41 -9.38 -3.47 -9.77
C VAL A 41 -9.41 -4.60 -8.75
N ALA A 42 -8.36 -5.41 -8.73
CA ALA A 42 -8.20 -6.47 -7.75
C ALA A 42 -6.72 -6.58 -7.35
N ARG A 43 -6.48 -7.06 -6.13
CA ARG A 43 -5.13 -7.23 -5.62
C ARG A 43 -5.05 -8.36 -4.59
N THR A 44 -3.82 -8.81 -4.34
CA THR A 44 -3.46 -9.59 -3.15
C THR A 44 -2.75 -8.68 -2.14
N ILE A 45 -2.91 -8.97 -0.85
CA ILE A 45 -2.17 -8.31 0.23
C ILE A 45 -1.25 -9.35 0.85
N GLU A 46 0.04 -9.24 0.53
CA GLU A 46 1.09 -10.08 1.12
C GLU A 46 2.03 -9.17 1.91
N TRP A 47 1.93 -9.23 3.22
CA TRP A 47 2.76 -8.43 4.11
C TRP A 47 3.33 -9.28 5.24
N ALA A 48 4.66 -9.40 5.26
CA ALA A 48 5.44 -10.01 6.34
C ALA A 48 5.02 -11.44 6.73
N ALA A 49 4.48 -12.25 5.78
CA ALA A 49 4.02 -13.62 6.01
C ALA A 49 3.14 -13.76 7.27
N SER A 50 2.37 -12.73 7.60
CA SER A 50 1.47 -12.69 8.74
C SER A 50 0.02 -12.84 8.31
N ASP A 51 -0.80 -13.40 9.20
CA ASP A 51 -2.26 -13.32 9.09
C ASP A 51 -2.65 -11.86 9.32
N ASN A 52 -2.88 -11.13 8.23
CA ASN A 52 -3.32 -9.75 8.30
C ASN A 52 -4.79 -9.73 8.75
N ASP A 53 -5.07 -9.07 9.86
CA ASP A 53 -6.44 -8.77 10.30
C ASP A 53 -7.03 -7.73 9.36
N CYS A 54 -7.62 -8.21 8.25
CA CYS A 54 -8.25 -7.37 7.22
C CYS A 54 -9.70 -7.07 7.59
N ARG A 55 -10.12 -5.82 7.41
CA ARG A 55 -11.48 -5.39 7.67
C ARG A 55 -11.98 -4.39 6.62
N TRP A 56 -13.29 -4.41 6.38
CA TRP A 56 -13.93 -3.38 5.59
C TRP A 56 -14.15 -2.14 6.45
N VAL A 57 -13.76 -1.00 5.92
CA VAL A 57 -13.96 0.30 6.56
C VAL A 57 -14.73 1.22 5.62
N VAL A 58 -15.80 1.81 6.13
CA VAL A 58 -16.59 2.82 5.42
C VAL A 58 -16.35 4.16 6.08
N VAL A 59 -15.83 5.11 5.30
CA VAL A 59 -15.49 6.45 5.77
C VAL A 59 -16.46 7.45 5.16
N PRO A 60 -17.32 8.12 5.97
CA PRO A 60 -18.27 9.10 5.47
C PRO A 60 -17.59 10.42 5.08
N ARG A 61 -18.28 11.24 4.29
CA ARG A 61 -17.91 12.66 4.10
C ARG A 61 -17.81 13.37 5.43
N GLY A 62 -16.86 14.26 5.58
CA GLY A 62 -16.65 15.05 6.80
C GLY A 62 -15.89 14.31 7.90
N HIS A 63 -15.57 13.03 7.72
CA HIS A 63 -14.72 12.31 8.67
C HIS A 63 -13.32 12.93 8.70
N THR A 64 -12.75 13.09 9.90
CA THR A 64 -11.44 13.70 10.08
C THR A 64 -10.48 12.70 10.69
N TRP A 65 -9.38 12.46 9.99
CA TRP A 65 -8.24 11.68 10.46
C TRP A 65 -7.17 12.59 11.05
N LYS A 66 -6.34 12.01 11.92
CA LYS A 66 -5.07 12.60 12.35
C LYS A 66 -3.94 11.79 11.74
N SER A 67 -2.99 12.45 11.09
CA SER A 67 -1.82 11.75 10.54
C SER A 67 -0.98 11.17 11.66
N PHE A 68 -0.45 9.97 11.41
CA PHE A 68 0.56 9.39 12.30
C PHE A 68 1.89 10.13 12.15
N ILE A 69 2.66 10.15 13.23
CA ILE A 69 4.06 10.58 13.20
C ILE A 69 4.93 9.53 13.89
N PRO A 70 6.20 9.41 13.53
CA PRO A 70 7.12 8.49 14.19
C PRO A 70 7.15 8.67 15.71
N GLY A 71 7.25 7.55 16.43
CA GLY A 71 7.24 7.58 17.91
C GLY A 71 5.86 7.56 18.55
N GLY A 72 4.77 7.36 17.75
CA GLY A 72 3.42 7.12 18.28
C GLY A 72 2.61 8.39 18.58
N GLY A 73 3.03 9.53 18.05
CA GLY A 73 2.29 10.78 18.14
C GLY A 73 1.22 10.95 17.05
N THR A 74 0.48 12.06 17.13
CA THR A 74 -0.48 12.46 16.10
C THR A 74 -0.06 13.76 15.45
N GLY A 75 -0.01 13.75 14.11
CA GLY A 75 0.31 14.92 13.28
C GLY A 75 -0.92 15.74 12.90
N ARG A 76 -0.84 16.36 11.74
CA ARG A 76 -1.91 17.20 11.19
C ARG A 76 -3.22 16.43 11.03
N SER A 77 -4.32 17.16 11.06
CA SER A 77 -5.64 16.63 10.72
C SER A 77 -5.94 16.81 9.23
N PHE A 78 -6.64 15.85 8.64
CA PHE A 78 -7.21 15.98 7.30
C PHE A 78 -8.62 15.44 7.25
N THR A 79 -9.50 16.15 6.53
CA THR A 79 -10.93 15.85 6.48
C THR A 79 -11.32 15.33 5.11
N SER A 80 -12.11 14.27 5.09
CA SER A 80 -12.62 13.62 3.88
C SER A 80 -13.72 14.47 3.24
N LYS A 81 -13.49 14.98 2.05
CA LYS A 81 -14.49 15.66 1.20
C LYS A 81 -15.42 14.63 0.56
N TYR A 82 -14.90 13.46 0.22
CA TYR A 82 -15.64 12.35 -0.40
C TYR A 82 -15.72 11.17 0.56
N GLY A 83 -16.87 10.48 0.55
CA GLY A 83 -17.00 9.19 1.20
C GLY A 83 -16.27 8.10 0.41
N TYR A 84 -15.72 7.13 1.11
CA TYR A 84 -15.03 6.01 0.50
C TYR A 84 -15.19 4.74 1.33
N VAL A 85 -14.95 3.61 0.68
CA VAL A 85 -14.90 2.29 1.31
C VAL A 85 -13.61 1.60 0.90
N GLY A 86 -13.04 0.83 1.79
CA GLY A 86 -11.84 0.08 1.48
C GLY A 86 -11.53 -1.02 2.47
N VAL A 87 -10.39 -1.66 2.25
CA VAL A 87 -9.84 -2.69 3.13
C VAL A 87 -8.68 -2.09 3.91
N ALA A 88 -8.82 -2.10 5.23
CA ALA A 88 -7.77 -1.76 6.16
C ALA A 88 -7.17 -3.02 6.78
N VAL A 89 -5.92 -2.94 7.23
CA VAL A 89 -5.23 -4.00 7.96
C VAL A 89 -4.83 -3.50 9.33
N VAL A 90 -4.86 -4.38 10.34
CA VAL A 90 -4.50 -4.10 11.73
C VAL A 90 -5.42 -3.08 12.39
N GLN A 91 -5.57 -1.88 11.85
CA GLN A 91 -6.44 -0.81 12.37
C GLN A 91 -7.07 -0.02 11.23
N ASP A 92 -8.17 0.67 11.50
CA ASP A 92 -9.02 1.30 10.47
C ASP A 92 -8.31 2.40 9.67
N GLU A 93 -7.31 3.03 10.27
CA GLU A 93 -6.51 4.08 9.66
C GLU A 93 -5.52 3.57 8.61
N LEU A 94 -5.13 2.28 8.68
CA LEU A 94 -4.19 1.68 7.73
C LEU A 94 -4.93 1.10 6.52
N MET A 95 -5.43 2.00 5.68
CA MET A 95 -6.16 1.65 4.46
C MET A 95 -5.20 1.17 3.37
N MET A 96 -5.29 -0.11 3.01
CA MET A 96 -4.42 -0.70 1.98
C MET A 96 -4.96 -0.53 0.58
N GLU A 97 -6.28 -0.49 0.43
CA GLU A 97 -6.97 -0.29 -0.84
C GLU A 97 -8.37 0.23 -0.61
N GLY A 98 -8.89 1.01 -1.55
CA GLY A 98 -10.27 1.47 -1.49
C GLY A 98 -10.73 2.17 -2.76
N MET A 99 -12.00 2.57 -2.73
CA MET A 99 -12.63 3.35 -3.79
C MET A 99 -13.54 4.41 -3.17
N ASN A 100 -13.51 5.60 -3.71
CA ASN A 100 -14.41 6.66 -3.28
C ASN A 100 -15.67 6.77 -4.15
N GLU A 101 -16.63 7.55 -3.69
CA GLU A 101 -17.91 7.79 -4.36
C GLU A 101 -17.80 8.46 -5.74
N LYS A 102 -16.62 8.92 -6.15
CA LYS A 102 -16.31 9.45 -7.46
C LYS A 102 -15.75 8.41 -8.43
N GLY A 103 -15.56 7.17 -7.95
CA GLY A 103 -15.00 6.08 -8.73
C GLY A 103 -13.46 6.10 -8.79
N LEU A 104 -12.81 6.97 -8.01
CA LEU A 104 -11.36 6.91 -7.86
C LEU A 104 -11.00 5.74 -6.95
N SER A 105 -10.14 4.84 -7.43
CA SER A 105 -9.52 3.79 -6.63
C SER A 105 -8.05 4.10 -6.35
N ALA A 106 -7.58 3.70 -5.18
CA ALA A 106 -6.19 3.80 -4.77
C ALA A 106 -5.78 2.59 -3.92
N GLY A 107 -4.54 2.17 -4.04
CA GLY A 107 -3.99 1.06 -3.27
C GLY A 107 -2.53 1.28 -2.93
N LEU A 108 -2.12 0.82 -1.75
CA LEU A 108 -0.75 0.85 -1.28
C LEU A 108 -0.08 -0.49 -1.56
N PHE A 109 1.08 -0.46 -2.21
CA PHE A 109 1.90 -1.62 -2.51
C PHE A 109 3.24 -1.48 -1.81
N TYR A 110 3.60 -2.49 -1.02
CA TYR A 110 4.92 -2.53 -0.40
C TYR A 110 5.96 -2.98 -1.43
N PHE A 111 7.01 -2.18 -1.58
CA PHE A 111 8.08 -2.41 -2.52
C PHE A 111 9.43 -2.31 -1.81
N PRO A 112 9.80 -3.37 -1.05
CA PRO A 112 11.00 -3.37 -0.22
C PRO A 112 12.25 -3.12 -1.05
N ASP A 113 13.25 -2.51 -0.45
CA ASP A 113 14.57 -2.18 -1.01
C ASP A 113 14.57 -1.10 -2.12
N TYR A 114 13.45 -0.86 -2.79
CA TYR A 114 13.35 0.10 -3.90
C TYR A 114 12.44 1.28 -3.59
N GLY A 115 11.34 1.06 -2.86
CA GLY A 115 10.45 2.13 -2.39
C GLY A 115 11.08 2.86 -1.21
N ARG A 116 11.11 4.20 -1.27
CA ARG A 116 11.58 5.05 -0.18
C ARG A 116 10.62 6.21 0.01
N TYR A 117 10.42 6.56 1.26
CA TYR A 117 9.70 7.77 1.65
C TYR A 117 10.69 8.81 2.17
N GLU A 118 10.22 10.02 2.26
CA GLU A 118 11.00 11.10 2.86
C GLU A 118 11.15 10.89 4.37
N GLU A 119 12.21 11.43 4.94
CA GLU A 119 12.40 11.43 6.39
C GLU A 119 11.37 12.37 7.04
N TYR A 120 10.78 11.93 8.14
CA TYR A 120 9.90 12.80 8.91
C TYR A 120 10.65 14.04 9.39
N SER A 121 10.03 15.20 9.22
CA SER A 121 10.53 16.45 9.75
C SER A 121 9.39 17.24 10.41
N GLU A 122 9.61 17.67 11.65
CA GLU A 122 8.63 18.49 12.37
C GLU A 122 8.43 19.85 11.69
N ALA A 123 9.43 20.35 10.96
CA ALA A 123 9.31 21.56 10.15
C ALA A 123 8.21 21.45 9.07
N ASN A 124 7.87 20.23 8.66
CA ASN A 124 6.83 19.93 7.68
C ASN A 124 5.49 19.50 8.32
N TYR A 125 5.27 19.79 9.60
CA TYR A 125 4.11 19.30 10.36
C TYR A 125 2.78 19.51 9.61
N GLU A 126 2.56 20.69 9.03
CA GLU A 126 1.32 21.04 8.33
C GLU A 126 1.14 20.31 6.98
N THR A 127 2.18 19.69 6.47
CA THR A 127 2.17 18.97 5.18
C THR A 127 2.46 17.47 5.32
N ASN A 128 2.94 17.01 6.47
CA ASN A 128 3.27 15.62 6.71
C ASN A 128 2.04 14.70 6.61
N ILE A 129 2.15 13.63 5.85
CA ILE A 129 1.21 12.51 5.78
C ILE A 129 2.00 11.21 5.91
N SER A 130 1.57 10.32 6.80
CA SER A 130 2.13 8.98 6.89
C SER A 130 1.81 8.18 5.62
N ASP A 131 2.77 7.39 5.16
CA ASP A 131 2.61 6.46 4.04
C ASP A 131 1.39 5.54 4.21
N PHE A 132 1.16 5.00 5.41
CA PHE A 132 0.00 4.16 5.72
C PHE A 132 -1.35 4.85 5.59
N GLN A 133 -1.39 6.17 5.65
CA GLN A 133 -2.62 6.96 5.53
C GLN A 133 -2.79 7.62 4.15
N LEU A 134 -1.83 7.41 3.24
CA LEU A 134 -1.85 8.04 1.93
C LEU A 134 -3.09 7.64 1.11
N VAL A 135 -3.51 6.38 1.17
CA VAL A 135 -4.72 5.90 0.48
C VAL A 135 -5.96 6.62 1.00
N SER A 136 -6.12 6.71 2.33
CA SER A 136 -7.22 7.45 2.96
C SER A 136 -7.21 8.94 2.61
N TYR A 137 -6.02 9.53 2.57
CA TYR A 137 -5.84 10.93 2.19
C TYR A 137 -6.29 11.19 0.75
N ILE A 138 -5.83 10.36 -0.20
CA ILE A 138 -6.18 10.47 -1.63
C ILE A 138 -7.67 10.26 -1.85
N LEU A 139 -8.22 9.16 -1.33
CA LEU A 139 -9.64 8.83 -1.54
C LEU A 139 -10.58 9.84 -0.93
N GLY A 140 -10.22 10.39 0.24
CA GLY A 140 -11.02 11.40 0.91
C GLY A 140 -10.99 12.77 0.21
N ARG A 141 -9.98 13.10 -0.57
CA ARG A 141 -9.77 14.46 -1.08
C ARG A 141 -9.90 14.63 -2.57
N CYS A 142 -9.63 13.58 -3.36
CA CYS A 142 -9.52 13.65 -4.81
C CYS A 142 -10.66 12.93 -5.52
N ALA A 143 -11.15 13.48 -6.61
CA ALA A 143 -12.16 12.86 -7.46
C ALA A 143 -11.57 12.13 -8.66
N ALA A 144 -10.36 12.49 -9.08
CA ALA A 144 -9.70 11.97 -10.27
C ALA A 144 -8.18 11.94 -10.12
N VAL A 145 -7.51 11.16 -10.98
CA VAL A 145 -6.05 10.97 -10.95
C VAL A 145 -5.27 12.29 -11.10
N ASP A 146 -5.76 13.22 -11.90
CA ASP A 146 -5.07 14.50 -12.06
C ASP A 146 -5.15 15.38 -10.80
N GLU A 147 -6.25 15.28 -10.03
CA GLU A 147 -6.34 15.90 -8.71
C GLU A 147 -5.36 15.25 -7.73
N VAL A 148 -5.16 13.92 -7.80
CA VAL A 148 -4.18 13.20 -6.99
C VAL A 148 -2.78 13.72 -7.23
N LYS A 149 -2.36 13.87 -8.49
CA LYS A 149 -1.04 14.42 -8.82
C LYS A 149 -0.82 15.82 -8.24
N ALA A 150 -1.84 16.68 -8.35
CA ALA A 150 -1.78 18.04 -7.81
C ALA A 150 -1.80 18.07 -6.28
N GLU A 151 -2.47 17.12 -5.64
CA GLU A 151 -2.57 17.07 -4.18
C GLU A 151 -1.33 16.46 -3.53
N ILE A 152 -0.75 15.41 -4.12
CA ILE A 152 0.51 14.80 -3.64
C ILE A 152 1.66 15.81 -3.67
N ALA A 153 1.70 16.69 -4.66
CA ALA A 153 2.74 17.72 -4.73
C ALA A 153 2.69 18.75 -3.58
N LYS A 154 1.63 18.76 -2.76
CA LYS A 154 1.47 19.68 -1.62
C LYS A 154 1.78 19.03 -0.28
N VAL A 155 2.03 17.74 -0.24
CA VAL A 155 2.26 16.99 0.99
C VAL A 155 3.63 16.37 1.02
N HIS A 156 4.14 16.20 2.22
CA HIS A 156 5.38 15.51 2.53
C HIS A 156 5.03 14.12 3.05
N ILE A 157 5.33 13.09 2.25
CA ILE A 157 4.98 11.70 2.59
C ILE A 157 6.18 11.06 3.27
N HIS A 158 6.03 10.73 4.54
CA HIS A 158 7.07 10.09 5.31
C HIS A 158 6.71 8.64 5.65
N GLY A 159 7.73 7.81 5.85
CA GLY A 159 7.57 6.46 6.40
C GLY A 159 7.15 6.49 7.87
N PHE A 160 6.40 5.48 8.27
CA PHE A 160 5.94 5.28 9.67
C PHE A 160 6.84 4.30 10.40
#